data_825e69030698f330a8b071576106bfe4
#
_entry.id   825e69030698f330a8b071576106bfe4
#
_cell.length_a   1.000
_cell.length_b   1.000
_cell.length_c   1.000
_cell.angle_alpha   90.00
_cell.angle_beta   90.00
_cell.angle_gamma   90.00
#
_symmetry.space_group_name_H-M   'P 1'
#
loop_
_entity.id
_entity.type
_entity.pdbx_description
1 polymer ?
#
loop_
_entity_poly.entity_id
_entity_poly.type
_entity_poly.pdbx_seq_one_letter_code
_entity_poly.pdbx_strand_id
1 'polypeptide(L)'
;NYAHNASTGDDAHNASTGNYARNASTGYRAHNASTGYRAHNASTGNYAHNASTGDDARNASTGNYAHNASTGNYAHNASTGNYAHNASTGDDARNASTGDNSSDQTMGDNGVSASLGRGSKVKGALGTPIALVHYDDNGNPLKFVTGIIGKRGLKADTWYMLTDGKITEVED
;
A
#
# COMPACT_ATOMS: atom_id res chain seq x y z
N ASN A 1 -9.40 3.53 22.90
CA ASN A 1 -8.84 2.82 24.01
C ASN A 1 -7.74 1.90 23.49
N TYR A 2 -6.68 1.72 24.25
CA TYR A 2 -5.48 1.01 23.82
C TYR A 2 -5.70 -0.50 23.90
N ALA A 3 -5.88 -1.18 22.77
CA ALA A 3 -5.87 -2.65 22.70
C ALA A 3 -4.60 -3.13 21.99
N HIS A 4 -4.00 -4.19 22.49
CA HIS A 4 -2.83 -4.81 21.88
C HIS A 4 -3.12 -6.28 21.63
N ASN A 5 -3.14 -6.71 20.39
CA ASN A 5 -3.30 -8.10 20.00
C ASN A 5 -2.03 -8.54 19.25
N ALA A 6 -1.47 -9.67 19.64
CA ALA A 6 -0.33 -10.27 18.97
C ALA A 6 -0.53 -11.76 18.75
N SER A 7 -0.17 -12.26 17.58
CA SER A 7 -0.25 -13.67 17.24
C SER A 7 0.95 -14.13 16.42
N THR A 8 1.32 -15.39 16.59
CA THR A 8 2.43 -16.05 15.85
C THR A 8 1.95 -17.25 15.02
N GLY A 9 0.67 -17.60 15.11
CA GLY A 9 0.10 -18.74 14.39
C GLY A 9 -0.28 -18.39 12.95
N ASP A 10 -0.26 -19.38 12.07
CA ASP A 10 -0.80 -19.27 10.73
C ASP A 10 -2.32 -19.07 10.80
N ASP A 11 -2.87 -18.40 9.80
CA ASP A 11 -4.30 -18.04 9.70
C ASP A 11 -4.83 -17.28 10.94
N ALA A 12 -3.95 -16.60 11.70
CA ALA A 12 -4.35 -15.87 12.90
C ALA A 12 -5.19 -14.62 12.58
N HIS A 13 -6.20 -14.38 13.38
CA HIS A 13 -7.08 -13.23 13.26
C HIS A 13 -6.97 -12.31 14.47
N ASN A 14 -6.53 -11.08 14.27
CA ASN A 14 -6.50 -10.04 15.29
C ASN A 14 -7.48 -8.92 14.90
N ALA A 15 -8.45 -8.64 15.76
CA ALA A 15 -9.43 -7.58 15.51
C ALA A 15 -9.53 -6.63 16.70
N SER A 16 -9.66 -5.33 16.42
CA SER A 16 -9.86 -4.32 17.46
C SER A 16 -10.77 -3.18 16.98
N THR A 17 -11.57 -2.64 17.90
CA THR A 17 -12.44 -1.49 17.67
C THR A 17 -12.04 -0.26 18.48
N GLY A 18 -10.93 -0.32 19.21
CA GLY A 18 -10.45 0.77 20.08
C GLY A 18 -9.53 1.74 19.35
N ASN A 19 -9.58 3.02 19.75
CA ASN A 19 -8.60 3.98 19.30
C ASN A 19 -7.18 3.59 19.77
N TYR A 20 -6.16 3.90 18.97
CA TYR A 20 -4.76 3.54 19.22
C TYR A 20 -4.50 2.01 19.35
N ALA A 21 -5.39 1.20 18.81
CA ALA A 21 -5.22 -0.24 18.83
C ALA A 21 -4.00 -0.69 18.03
N ARG A 22 -3.34 -1.74 18.49
CA ARG A 22 -2.21 -2.35 17.79
C ARG A 22 -2.45 -3.83 17.58
N ASN A 23 -2.48 -4.24 16.32
CA ASN A 23 -2.57 -5.65 15.95
C ASN A 23 -1.29 -6.06 15.24
N ALA A 24 -0.66 -7.14 15.69
CA ALA A 24 0.56 -7.65 15.09
C ALA A 24 0.49 -9.16 14.85
N SER A 25 1.03 -9.63 13.72
CA SER A 25 1.10 -11.05 13.41
C SER A 25 2.39 -11.42 12.69
N THR A 26 2.87 -12.64 12.93
CA THR A 26 4.03 -13.21 12.22
C THR A 26 3.69 -14.46 11.42
N GLY A 27 2.47 -14.95 11.47
CA GLY A 27 2.02 -16.17 10.79
C GLY A 27 1.67 -15.95 9.30
N TYR A 28 1.69 -17.05 8.56
CA TYR A 28 1.20 -17.11 7.19
C TYR A 28 -0.31 -16.82 7.14
N ARG A 29 -0.78 -16.06 6.15
CA ARG A 29 -2.20 -15.65 5.99
C ARG A 29 -2.84 -14.97 7.19
N ALA A 30 -2.08 -14.28 8.01
CA ALA A 30 -2.64 -13.61 9.18
C ALA A 30 -3.49 -12.39 8.77
N HIS A 31 -4.57 -12.16 9.50
CA HIS A 31 -5.49 -11.06 9.30
C HIS A 31 -5.48 -10.11 10.50
N ASN A 32 -5.16 -8.84 10.27
CA ASN A 32 -5.21 -7.79 11.28
C ASN A 32 -6.24 -6.75 10.84
N ALA A 33 -7.25 -6.51 11.67
CA ALA A 33 -8.30 -5.53 11.37
C ALA A 33 -8.49 -4.54 12.52
N SER A 34 -8.70 -3.27 12.18
CA SER A 34 -9.00 -2.22 13.17
C SER A 34 -10.01 -1.20 12.65
N THR A 35 -10.88 -0.69 13.53
CA THR A 35 -11.83 0.37 13.22
C THR A 35 -11.59 1.66 14.02
N GLY A 36 -10.54 1.73 14.81
CA GLY A 36 -10.25 2.88 15.67
C GLY A 36 -9.32 3.91 15.04
N TYR A 37 -9.42 5.14 15.54
CA TYR A 37 -8.50 6.23 15.22
C TYR A 37 -7.05 5.86 15.61
N ARG A 38 -6.09 6.18 14.74
CA ARG A 38 -4.66 5.88 14.92
C ARG A 38 -4.34 4.40 15.21
N ALA A 39 -5.08 3.50 14.60
CA ALA A 39 -4.80 2.09 14.74
C ALA A 39 -3.57 1.67 13.92
N HIS A 40 -2.83 0.68 14.42
CA HIS A 40 -1.66 0.12 13.75
C HIS A 40 -1.85 -1.38 13.52
N ASN A 41 -1.77 -1.80 12.28
CA ASN A 41 -1.77 -3.21 11.90
C ASN A 41 -0.42 -3.55 11.27
N ALA A 42 0.24 -4.60 11.74
CA ALA A 42 1.53 -5.03 11.22
C ALA A 42 1.59 -6.54 11.00
N SER A 43 2.20 -6.98 9.90
CA SER A 43 2.41 -8.39 9.63
C SER A 43 3.78 -8.66 8.98
N THR A 44 4.35 -9.82 9.30
CA THR A 44 5.59 -10.31 8.66
C THR A 44 5.38 -11.58 7.84
N GLY A 45 4.20 -12.19 7.88
CA GLY A 45 3.87 -13.39 7.11
C GLY A 45 3.45 -13.10 5.67
N ASN A 46 3.68 -14.05 4.78
CA ASN A 46 3.17 -13.98 3.40
C ASN A 46 1.64 -14.08 3.39
N TYR A 47 1.01 -13.47 2.37
CA TYR A 47 -0.44 -13.42 2.20
C TYR A 47 -1.18 -12.76 3.37
N ALA A 48 -0.51 -11.95 4.16
CA ALA A 48 -1.15 -11.27 5.29
C ALA A 48 -2.06 -10.14 4.82
N HIS A 49 -3.15 -9.92 5.56
CA HIS A 49 -4.11 -8.86 5.30
C HIS A 49 -4.16 -7.90 6.49
N ASN A 50 -3.87 -6.62 6.24
CA ASN A 50 -3.99 -5.56 7.22
C ASN A 50 -5.07 -4.58 6.75
N ALA A 51 -6.12 -4.38 7.53
CA ALA A 51 -7.22 -3.50 7.18
C ALA A 51 -7.54 -2.49 8.29
N SER A 52 -7.81 -1.24 7.92
CA SER A 52 -8.24 -0.21 8.86
C SER A 52 -9.31 0.70 8.28
N THR A 53 -10.26 1.15 9.13
CA THR A 53 -11.29 2.12 8.74
C THR A 53 -11.18 3.45 9.52
N GLY A 54 -10.25 3.59 10.43
CA GLY A 54 -10.04 4.82 11.20
C GLY A 54 -9.02 5.76 10.57
N ASP A 55 -9.14 7.05 10.85
CA ASP A 55 -8.17 8.06 10.40
C ASP A 55 -6.81 7.87 11.07
N ASP A 56 -5.75 8.38 10.44
CA ASP A 56 -4.35 8.25 10.85
C ASP A 56 -3.90 6.79 11.03
N ALA A 57 -4.59 5.83 10.46
CA ALA A 57 -4.24 4.41 10.59
C ALA A 57 -2.96 4.06 9.83
N ARG A 58 -2.24 3.06 10.35
CA ARG A 58 -1.03 2.55 9.70
C ARG A 58 -1.11 1.05 9.51
N ASN A 59 -0.97 0.63 8.26
CA ASN A 59 -0.89 -0.77 7.89
C ASN A 59 0.48 -1.06 7.29
N ALA A 60 1.19 -2.06 7.81
CA ALA A 60 2.52 -2.42 7.33
C ALA A 60 2.69 -3.92 7.16
N SER A 61 3.36 -4.33 6.08
CA SER A 61 3.68 -5.74 5.84
C SER A 61 5.07 -5.93 5.23
N THR A 62 5.73 -7.02 5.57
CA THR A 62 7.01 -7.43 4.97
C THR A 62 6.91 -8.73 4.18
N GLY A 63 5.79 -9.44 4.25
CA GLY A 63 5.55 -10.67 3.50
C GLY A 63 5.13 -10.45 2.06
N ASN A 64 5.44 -11.41 1.19
CA ASN A 64 4.98 -11.40 -0.19
C ASN A 64 3.46 -11.59 -0.27
N TYR A 65 2.84 -11.05 -1.34
CA TYR A 65 1.39 -11.11 -1.55
C TYR A 65 0.57 -10.51 -0.41
N ALA A 66 1.14 -9.59 0.36
CA ALA A 66 0.42 -8.95 1.46
C ALA A 66 -0.51 -7.85 0.94
N HIS A 67 -1.64 -7.69 1.62
CA HIS A 67 -2.63 -6.67 1.32
C HIS A 67 -2.76 -5.70 2.48
N ASN A 68 -2.56 -4.41 2.22
CA ASN A 68 -2.79 -3.34 3.19
C ASN A 68 -3.89 -2.42 2.66
N ALA A 69 -4.99 -2.27 3.40
CA ALA A 69 -6.12 -1.46 2.99
C ALA A 69 -6.55 -0.47 4.07
N SER A 70 -6.90 0.75 3.67
CA SER A 70 -7.46 1.76 4.57
C SER A 70 -8.55 2.61 3.90
N THR A 71 -9.56 3.01 4.69
CA THR A 71 -10.60 3.94 4.24
C THR A 71 -10.60 5.26 5.01
N GLY A 72 -9.79 5.38 6.06
CA GLY A 72 -9.64 6.63 6.83
C GLY A 72 -8.68 7.62 6.20
N ASN A 73 -8.87 8.91 6.51
CA ASN A 73 -7.98 9.98 6.08
C ASN A 73 -6.61 9.88 6.75
N TYR A 74 -5.58 10.47 6.13
CA TYR A 74 -4.19 10.43 6.62
C TYR A 74 -3.63 9.02 6.84
N ALA A 75 -4.22 8.01 6.23
CA ALA A 75 -3.78 6.64 6.39
C ALA A 75 -2.47 6.35 5.65
N HIS A 76 -1.66 5.48 6.23
CA HIS A 76 -0.40 5.04 5.64
C HIS A 76 -0.40 3.52 5.44
N ASN A 77 -0.22 3.08 4.20
CA ASN A 77 -0.04 1.68 3.88
C ASN A 77 1.37 1.47 3.31
N ALA A 78 2.12 0.54 3.85
CA ALA A 78 3.48 0.24 3.40
C ALA A 78 3.75 -1.26 3.28
N SER A 79 4.48 -1.65 2.24
CA SER A 79 4.90 -3.03 2.04
C SER A 79 6.30 -3.14 1.46
N THR A 80 7.03 -4.20 1.83
CA THR A 80 8.35 -4.52 1.25
C THR A 80 8.38 -5.87 0.53
N GLY A 81 7.33 -6.68 0.66
CA GLY A 81 7.22 -7.96 -0.05
C GLY A 81 6.81 -7.80 -1.51
N ASN A 82 7.21 -8.75 -2.34
CA ASN A 82 6.83 -8.80 -3.75
C ASN A 82 5.32 -9.09 -3.90
N TYR A 83 4.71 -8.62 -4.99
CA TYR A 83 3.29 -8.78 -5.28
C TYR A 83 2.38 -8.22 -4.19
N ALA A 84 2.86 -7.25 -3.40
CA ALA A 84 2.05 -6.63 -2.37
C ALA A 84 1.08 -5.58 -2.95
N HIS A 85 -0.07 -5.45 -2.29
CA HIS A 85 -1.10 -4.49 -2.67
C HIS A 85 -1.37 -3.51 -1.54
N ASN A 86 -1.22 -2.21 -1.80
CA ASN A 86 -1.61 -1.16 -0.88
C ASN A 86 -2.75 -0.34 -1.48
N ALA A 87 -3.85 -0.18 -0.75
CA ALA A 87 -4.99 0.59 -1.22
C ALA A 87 -5.52 1.55 -0.15
N SER A 88 -5.84 2.77 -0.55
CA SER A 88 -6.52 3.76 0.29
C SER A 88 -7.58 4.54 -0.48
N THR A 89 -8.66 4.89 0.21
CA THR A 89 -9.73 5.76 -0.32
C THR A 89 -9.90 7.05 0.48
N GLY A 90 -9.23 7.19 1.61
CA GLY A 90 -9.24 8.43 2.41
C GLY A 90 -8.32 9.51 1.85
N ASP A 91 -8.64 10.78 2.18
CA ASP A 91 -7.83 11.93 1.78
C ASP A 91 -6.47 11.95 2.50
N ASP A 92 -5.48 12.61 1.90
CA ASP A 92 -4.11 12.72 2.42
C ASP A 92 -3.43 11.36 2.70
N ALA A 93 -3.95 10.28 2.15
CA ALA A 93 -3.41 8.95 2.36
C ALA A 93 -2.12 8.71 1.56
N ARG A 94 -1.25 7.84 2.08
CA ARG A 94 0.03 7.50 1.46
C ARG A 94 0.20 6.01 1.34
N ASN A 95 0.45 5.56 0.12
CA ASN A 95 0.76 4.18 -0.19
C ASN A 95 2.18 4.06 -0.71
N ALA A 96 2.94 3.11 -0.19
CA ALA A 96 4.29 2.85 -0.65
C ALA A 96 4.64 1.36 -0.66
N SER A 97 5.25 0.90 -1.75
CA SER A 97 5.82 -0.45 -1.86
C SER A 97 7.22 -0.42 -2.44
N THR A 98 8.07 -1.35 -2.01
CA THR A 98 9.42 -1.54 -2.55
C THR A 98 9.64 -2.94 -3.14
N GLY A 99 8.70 -3.86 -2.96
CA GLY A 99 8.75 -5.19 -3.57
C GLY A 99 8.39 -5.17 -5.05
N ASP A 100 8.94 -6.11 -5.81
CA ASP A 100 8.67 -6.25 -7.24
C ASP A 100 7.20 -6.64 -7.51
N ASN A 101 6.66 -6.22 -8.66
CA ASN A 101 5.30 -6.49 -9.10
C ASN A 101 4.21 -6.06 -8.09
N SER A 102 4.51 -5.06 -7.28
CA SER A 102 3.56 -4.52 -6.31
C SER A 102 2.60 -3.51 -6.95
N SER A 103 1.48 -3.25 -6.28
CA SER A 103 0.52 -2.26 -6.74
C SER A 103 0.08 -1.34 -5.62
N ASP A 104 0.08 -0.03 -5.88
CA ASP A 104 -0.33 1.00 -4.93
C ASP A 104 -1.48 1.81 -5.52
N GLN A 105 -2.61 1.84 -4.83
CA GLN A 105 -3.80 2.58 -5.23
C GLN A 105 -4.17 3.64 -4.18
N THR A 106 -4.26 4.91 -4.59
CA THR A 106 -4.63 6.03 -3.72
C THR A 106 -5.75 6.84 -4.38
N MET A 107 -6.98 6.72 -3.86
CA MET A 107 -8.19 7.26 -4.48
C MET A 107 -8.78 8.48 -3.76
N GLY A 108 -8.26 8.88 -2.61
CA GLY A 108 -8.64 10.12 -1.92
C GLY A 108 -7.90 11.35 -2.46
N ASP A 109 -8.38 12.55 -2.10
CA ASP A 109 -7.73 13.80 -2.46
C ASP A 109 -6.38 13.96 -1.76
N ASN A 110 -5.45 14.69 -2.38
CA ASN A 110 -4.08 14.96 -1.88
C ASN A 110 -3.25 13.71 -1.52
N GLY A 111 -3.68 12.53 -1.91
CA GLY A 111 -2.97 11.30 -1.63
C GLY A 111 -1.67 11.16 -2.44
N VAL A 112 -0.78 10.25 -2.01
CA VAL A 112 0.49 9.95 -2.69
C VAL A 112 0.64 8.44 -2.90
N SER A 113 1.09 8.02 -4.08
CA SER A 113 1.31 6.61 -4.42
C SER A 113 2.73 6.40 -4.95
N ALA A 114 3.51 5.51 -4.32
CA ALA A 114 4.88 5.23 -4.70
C ALA A 114 5.16 3.71 -4.76
N SER A 115 5.25 3.15 -5.97
CA SER A 115 5.53 1.74 -6.18
C SER A 115 6.92 1.59 -6.81
N LEU A 116 7.91 1.23 -5.98
CA LEU A 116 9.33 1.40 -6.31
C LEU A 116 10.00 0.09 -6.77
N GLY A 117 9.34 -1.05 -6.67
CA GLY A 117 9.85 -2.32 -7.18
C GLY A 117 9.73 -2.44 -8.71
N ARG A 118 10.51 -3.37 -9.28
CA ARG A 118 10.47 -3.66 -10.72
C ARG A 118 9.10 -4.24 -11.12
N GLY A 119 8.56 -3.82 -12.26
CA GLY A 119 7.27 -4.30 -12.75
C GLY A 119 6.06 -3.85 -11.93
N SER A 120 6.25 -2.90 -11.02
CA SER A 120 5.19 -2.40 -10.14
C SER A 120 4.30 -1.37 -10.82
N LYS A 121 3.06 -1.25 -10.33
CA LYS A 121 2.06 -0.32 -10.88
C LYS A 121 1.45 0.59 -9.81
N VAL A 122 0.98 1.75 -10.26
CA VAL A 122 0.31 2.75 -9.41
C VAL A 122 -0.99 3.22 -10.04
N LYS A 123 -1.96 3.57 -9.20
CA LYS A 123 -3.22 4.20 -9.60
C LYS A 123 -3.59 5.28 -8.59
N GLY A 124 -4.26 6.35 -9.04
CA GLY A 124 -4.65 7.44 -8.16
C GLY A 124 -5.83 8.27 -8.64
N ALA A 125 -6.38 9.07 -7.73
CA ALA A 125 -7.33 10.13 -8.03
C ALA A 125 -6.67 11.31 -8.77
N LEU A 126 -7.45 12.24 -9.26
CA LEU A 126 -6.93 13.49 -9.86
C LEU A 126 -6.05 14.23 -8.84
N GLY A 127 -4.89 14.71 -9.28
CA GLY A 127 -3.95 15.42 -8.43
C GLY A 127 -2.96 14.54 -7.67
N THR A 128 -3.16 13.21 -7.62
CA THR A 128 -2.25 12.28 -6.92
C THR A 128 -0.85 12.30 -7.55
N PRO A 129 0.21 12.68 -6.79
CA PRO A 129 1.59 12.42 -7.19
C PRO A 129 1.88 10.92 -7.18
N ILE A 130 2.52 10.45 -8.24
CA ILE A 130 2.95 9.06 -8.38
C ILE A 130 4.45 8.97 -8.58
N ALA A 131 5.06 7.90 -8.06
CA ALA A 131 6.48 7.59 -8.27
C ALA A 131 6.69 6.11 -8.60
N LEU A 132 7.51 5.87 -9.61
CA LEU A 132 7.93 4.55 -10.09
C LEU A 132 9.45 4.57 -10.31
N VAL A 133 10.10 3.41 -10.33
CA VAL A 133 11.54 3.29 -10.62
C VAL A 133 11.75 2.52 -11.92
N HIS A 134 12.58 3.07 -12.79
CA HIS A 134 13.06 2.38 -13.98
C HIS A 134 14.30 1.56 -13.66
N TYR A 135 14.27 0.30 -14.04
CA TYR A 135 15.36 -0.66 -13.85
C TYR A 135 15.95 -1.08 -15.19
N ASP A 136 17.25 -1.44 -15.21
CA ASP A 136 17.88 -2.11 -16.34
C ASP A 136 17.52 -3.62 -16.37
N ASP A 137 17.98 -4.32 -17.40
CA ASP A 137 17.74 -5.76 -17.59
C ASP A 137 18.37 -6.63 -16.47
N ASN A 138 19.38 -6.10 -15.77
CA ASN A 138 20.04 -6.76 -14.65
C ASN A 138 19.34 -6.49 -13.30
N GLY A 139 18.32 -5.64 -13.29
CA GLY A 139 17.57 -5.28 -12.08
C GLY A 139 18.22 -4.15 -11.28
N ASN A 140 19.13 -3.36 -11.87
CA ASN A 140 19.68 -2.19 -11.21
C ASN A 140 18.75 -0.98 -11.41
N PRO A 141 18.49 -0.17 -10.37
CA PRO A 141 17.68 1.03 -10.51
C PRO A 141 18.43 2.10 -11.30
N LEU A 142 17.80 2.62 -12.35
CA LEU A 142 18.39 3.65 -13.22
C LEU A 142 17.92 5.06 -12.86
N LYS A 143 16.63 5.24 -12.65
CA LYS A 143 16.05 6.55 -12.33
C LYS A 143 14.68 6.46 -11.71
N PHE A 144 14.31 7.47 -10.94
CA PHE A 144 12.92 7.73 -10.56
C PHE A 144 12.17 8.38 -11.72
N VAL A 145 10.94 7.92 -11.94
CA VAL A 145 10.02 8.52 -12.88
C VAL A 145 8.75 8.91 -12.11
N THR A 146 8.41 10.18 -12.14
CA THR A 146 7.30 10.74 -11.38
C THR A 146 6.27 11.37 -12.30
N GLY A 147 5.03 11.42 -11.84
CA GLY A 147 3.92 12.06 -12.53
C GLY A 147 2.90 12.62 -11.55
N ILE A 148 1.93 13.36 -12.06
CA ILE A 148 0.75 13.79 -11.32
C ILE A 148 -0.47 13.37 -12.15
N ILE A 149 -1.35 12.58 -11.56
CA ILE A 149 -2.59 12.14 -12.19
C ILE A 149 -3.43 13.38 -12.58
N GLY A 150 -3.96 13.39 -13.81
CA GLY A 150 -4.64 14.56 -14.41
C GLY A 150 -3.72 15.50 -15.17
N LYS A 151 -2.39 15.28 -15.15
CA LYS A 151 -1.43 16.08 -15.95
C LYS A 151 -0.72 15.21 -16.99
N ARG A 152 -0.30 15.81 -18.10
CA ARG A 152 0.48 15.18 -19.18
C ARG A 152 -0.16 13.88 -19.71
N GLY A 153 -1.50 13.81 -19.75
CA GLY A 153 -2.24 12.67 -20.28
C GLY A 153 -2.50 11.54 -19.27
N LEU A 154 -2.04 11.65 -18.02
CA LEU A 154 -2.34 10.67 -16.98
C LEU A 154 -3.79 10.86 -16.49
N LYS A 155 -4.60 9.82 -16.62
CA LYS A 155 -6.03 9.80 -16.25
C LYS A 155 -6.22 9.34 -14.82
N ALA A 156 -7.28 9.80 -14.16
CA ALA A 156 -7.69 9.24 -12.87
C ALA A 156 -8.19 7.79 -13.02
N ASP A 157 -8.12 7.04 -11.93
CA ASP A 157 -8.61 5.66 -11.83
C ASP A 157 -8.05 4.71 -12.92
N THR A 158 -6.82 4.98 -13.34
CA THR A 158 -6.11 4.22 -14.37
C THR A 158 -4.79 3.70 -13.82
N TRP A 159 -4.48 2.43 -14.06
CA TRP A 159 -3.20 1.85 -13.68
C TRP A 159 -2.07 2.29 -14.61
N TYR A 160 -0.94 2.61 -14.00
CA TYR A 160 0.29 3.01 -14.69
C TYR A 160 1.47 2.20 -14.20
N MET A 161 2.30 1.75 -15.13
CA MET A 161 3.62 1.17 -14.86
C MET A 161 4.69 1.84 -15.75
N LEU A 162 5.94 1.44 -15.62
CA LEU A 162 6.99 1.87 -16.54
C LEU A 162 7.24 0.82 -17.62
N THR A 163 7.18 1.28 -18.88
CA THR A 163 7.64 0.53 -20.04
C THR A 163 8.72 1.38 -20.73
N ASP A 164 9.92 0.84 -20.89
CA ASP A 164 11.08 1.56 -21.48
C ASP A 164 11.34 2.93 -20.81
N GLY A 165 11.16 2.99 -19.51
CA GLY A 165 11.40 4.19 -18.70
C GLY A 165 10.38 5.31 -18.90
N LYS A 166 9.22 5.03 -19.48
CA LYS A 166 8.07 5.93 -19.63
C LYS A 166 6.88 5.39 -18.87
N ILE A 167 6.07 6.31 -18.32
CA ILE A 167 4.80 5.93 -17.68
C ILE A 167 3.80 5.53 -18.79
N THR A 168 3.30 4.30 -18.72
CA THR A 168 2.33 3.73 -19.67
C THR A 168 1.10 3.22 -18.94
N GLU A 169 -0.07 3.38 -19.56
CA GLU A 169 -1.34 2.83 -19.10
C GLU A 169 -1.32 1.30 -19.24
N VAL A 170 -1.83 0.59 -18.24
CA VAL A 170 -1.96 -0.87 -18.25
C VAL A 170 -3.33 -1.30 -17.74
N GLU A 171 -3.78 -2.44 -18.17
CA GLU A 171 -5.01 -3.07 -17.68
C GLU A 171 -4.84 -3.65 -16.27
N ASP A 172 -5.94 -3.94 -15.60
CA ASP A 172 -5.99 -4.51 -14.24
C ASP A 172 -5.44 -5.95 -14.19
#